data_738dcab68c2f7727db3db42cbcaab715
#
_entry.id   738dcab68c2f7727db3db42cbcaab715
#
_cell.length_a   1.000
_cell.length_b   1.000
_cell.length_c   1.000
_cell.angle_alpha   90.00
_cell.angle_beta   90.00
_cell.angle_gamma   90.00
#
_symmetry.space_group_name_H-M   'P 1'
#
loop_
_entity.id
_entity.type
_entity.pdbx_description
1 polymer ?
#
loop_
_entity_poly.entity_id
_entity_poly.type
_entity_poly.pdbx_seq_one_letter_code
_entity_poly.pdbx_strand_id
1 'polypeptide(L)'
;MESQEVVALAPVSIESSLKSRVQLWQESLPAADAASVTCKIKKLDHVRKIRVRQYEQELKRIREENARRKRMLEIRKYCGVNITDSDRVILEKIVQAEAGNQDHQGKLLVANVILNRVKNEKFPSTIREVVFAPRQFSPIADGSYVKACASQDTKKAVDEALHGVDGSQGALYFMDRRYADGGNVSWFDRSLTRLFQHQGHEFYK
;
A
#
# COMPACT_ATOMS: atom_id res chain seq x y z
N MET A 1 -19.40 -20.09 16.49
CA MET A 1 -18.45 -19.48 17.46
C MET A 1 -18.78 -18.00 17.50
N GLU A 2 -19.54 -17.63 18.50
CA GLU A 2 -20.11 -16.29 18.70
C GLU A 2 -19.01 -15.28 19.06
N SER A 3 -19.04 -14.17 18.33
CA SER A 3 -18.24 -12.99 18.62
C SER A 3 -18.80 -12.33 19.88
N GLN A 4 -18.11 -12.41 21.00
CA GLN A 4 -18.45 -11.61 22.17
C GLN A 4 -18.22 -10.13 21.83
N GLU A 5 -19.30 -9.40 21.64
CA GLU A 5 -19.34 -7.94 21.69
C GLU A 5 -18.96 -7.49 23.10
N VAL A 6 -17.77 -6.93 23.24
CA VAL A 6 -17.40 -6.24 24.47
C VAL A 6 -18.17 -4.92 24.46
N VAL A 7 -19.30 -4.89 25.16
CA VAL A 7 -20.07 -3.67 25.43
C VAL A 7 -19.20 -2.77 26.30
N ALA A 8 -18.67 -1.72 25.71
CA ALA A 8 -17.98 -0.65 26.42
C ALA A 8 -18.99 0.11 27.27
N LEU A 9 -19.10 -0.25 28.54
CA LEU A 9 -19.84 0.53 29.54
C LEU A 9 -19.27 1.95 29.59
N ALA A 10 -20.14 2.93 29.38
CA ALA A 10 -19.79 4.34 29.25
C ALA A 10 -19.09 4.88 30.52
N PRO A 11 -17.83 5.38 30.40
CA PRO A 11 -17.06 5.84 31.56
C PRO A 11 -17.47 7.23 32.08
N VAL A 12 -18.48 7.86 31.48
CA VAL A 12 -18.79 9.28 31.70
C VAL A 12 -19.44 9.57 33.06
N SER A 13 -20.24 8.65 33.62
CA SER A 13 -20.98 8.91 34.87
C SER A 13 -20.12 8.77 36.15
N ILE A 14 -19.16 7.84 36.12
CA ILE A 14 -18.27 7.60 37.29
C ILE A 14 -17.24 8.73 37.44
N GLU A 15 -16.77 9.27 36.32
CA GLU A 15 -15.76 10.34 36.31
C GLU A 15 -16.31 11.70 36.82
N SER A 16 -17.55 12.03 36.49
CA SER A 16 -18.22 13.21 36.99
C SER A 16 -18.49 13.14 38.50
N SER A 17 -18.94 12.00 39.00
CA SER A 17 -19.17 11.75 40.42
C SER A 17 -17.88 11.81 41.25
N LEU A 18 -16.78 11.25 40.76
CA LEU A 18 -15.49 11.32 41.44
C LEU A 18 -14.92 12.73 41.47
N LYS A 19 -15.04 13.49 40.38
CA LYS A 19 -14.60 14.90 40.34
C LYS A 19 -15.33 15.76 41.39
N SER A 20 -16.64 15.61 41.50
CA SER A 20 -17.45 16.33 42.47
C SER A 20 -17.05 15.97 43.92
N ARG A 21 -16.80 14.71 44.21
CA ARG A 21 -16.37 14.27 45.57
C ARG A 21 -14.97 14.74 45.91
N VAL A 22 -14.05 14.76 44.97
CA VAL A 22 -12.69 15.28 45.14
C VAL A 22 -12.74 16.79 45.38
N GLN A 23 -13.58 17.52 44.68
CA GLN A 23 -13.74 18.98 44.88
C GLN A 23 -14.28 19.29 46.26
N LEU A 24 -15.35 18.64 46.72
CA LEU A 24 -15.90 18.80 48.05
C LEU A 24 -14.88 18.49 49.15
N TRP A 25 -14.06 17.46 48.98
CA TRP A 25 -13.00 17.14 49.93
C TRP A 25 -11.90 18.21 49.94
N GLN A 26 -11.51 18.76 48.77
CA GLN A 26 -10.54 19.85 48.71
C GLN A 26 -11.01 21.14 49.42
N GLU A 27 -12.30 21.43 49.32
CA GLU A 27 -12.92 22.60 50.00
C GLU A 27 -12.96 22.43 51.52
N SER A 28 -12.87 21.24 52.05
CA SER A 28 -12.83 20.92 53.49
C SER A 28 -11.44 20.99 54.13
N LEU A 29 -10.38 21.17 53.31
CA LEU A 29 -8.99 21.17 53.80
C LEU A 29 -8.53 22.57 54.19
N PRO A 30 -7.58 22.73 55.16
CA PRO A 30 -6.87 23.97 55.38
C PRO A 30 -6.22 24.48 54.08
N ALA A 31 -6.17 25.80 53.90
CA ALA A 31 -5.76 26.42 52.63
C ALA A 31 -4.39 25.98 52.12
N ALA A 32 -3.41 25.76 53.02
CA ALA A 32 -2.08 25.27 52.65
C ALA A 32 -2.11 23.82 52.11
N ASP A 33 -2.92 22.96 52.72
CA ASP A 33 -3.07 21.56 52.32
C ASP A 33 -3.88 21.46 51.04
N ALA A 34 -4.92 22.27 50.87
CA ALA A 34 -5.72 22.34 49.65
C ALA A 34 -4.86 22.74 48.42
N ALA A 35 -3.95 23.73 48.58
CA ALA A 35 -3.04 24.11 47.49
C ALA A 35 -2.08 22.99 47.10
N SER A 36 -1.52 22.25 48.07
CA SER A 36 -0.64 21.12 47.83
C SER A 36 -1.36 19.98 47.11
N VAL A 37 -2.58 19.64 47.54
CA VAL A 37 -3.42 18.59 46.92
C VAL A 37 -3.79 18.98 45.49
N THR A 38 -4.20 20.24 45.28
CA THR A 38 -4.53 20.76 43.93
C THR A 38 -3.34 20.64 42.97
N CYS A 39 -2.13 20.96 43.43
CA CYS A 39 -0.92 20.82 42.65
C CYS A 39 -0.66 19.35 42.26
N LYS A 40 -0.81 18.40 43.19
CA LYS A 40 -0.67 16.97 42.95
C LYS A 40 -1.70 16.44 41.94
N ILE A 41 -2.96 16.87 42.07
CA ILE A 41 -4.04 16.50 41.14
C ILE A 41 -3.72 17.00 39.72
N LYS A 42 -3.31 18.27 39.55
CA LYS A 42 -2.91 18.79 38.24
C LYS A 42 -1.77 17.99 37.58
N LYS A 43 -0.77 17.60 38.38
CA LYS A 43 0.33 16.76 37.89
C LYS A 43 -0.16 15.37 37.43
N LEU A 44 -1.05 14.75 38.22
CA LEU A 44 -1.64 13.44 37.87
C LEU A 44 -2.50 13.53 36.60
N ASP A 45 -3.32 14.60 36.46
CA ASP A 45 -4.10 14.83 35.26
C ASP A 45 -3.21 15.04 34.00
N HIS A 46 -2.09 15.74 34.19
CA HIS A 46 -1.14 15.91 33.10
C HIS A 46 -0.55 14.55 32.65
N VAL A 47 -0.08 13.74 33.60
CA VAL A 47 0.44 12.41 33.32
C VAL A 47 -0.62 11.51 32.67
N ARG A 48 -1.87 11.56 33.18
CA ARG A 48 -3.00 10.82 32.59
C ARG A 48 -3.23 11.23 31.14
N LYS A 49 -3.27 12.54 30.83
CA LYS A 49 -3.45 13.04 29.46
C LYS A 49 -2.35 12.55 28.51
N ILE A 50 -1.09 12.54 28.97
CA ILE A 50 0.02 12.00 28.17
C ILE A 50 -0.20 10.51 27.90
N ARG A 51 -0.53 9.72 28.92
CA ARG A 51 -0.74 8.27 28.77
C ARG A 51 -1.91 7.94 27.84
N VAL A 52 -3.01 8.68 27.93
CA VAL A 52 -4.16 8.52 27.03
C VAL A 52 -3.76 8.81 25.59
N ARG A 53 -3.03 9.90 25.32
CA ARG A 53 -2.54 10.22 23.98
C ARG A 53 -1.61 9.13 23.42
N GLN A 54 -0.70 8.62 24.25
CA GLN A 54 0.19 7.51 23.83
C GLN A 54 -0.60 6.26 23.49
N TYR A 55 -1.61 5.92 24.30
CA TYR A 55 -2.48 4.77 24.04
C TYR A 55 -3.30 4.94 22.75
N GLU A 56 -3.86 6.13 22.52
CA GLU A 56 -4.59 6.44 21.28
C GLU A 56 -3.70 6.34 20.05
N GLN A 57 -2.45 6.82 20.13
CA GLN A 57 -1.47 6.69 19.06
C GLN A 57 -1.13 5.23 18.76
N GLU A 58 -0.93 4.43 19.81
CA GLU A 58 -0.65 3.00 19.63
C GLU A 58 -1.86 2.24 19.05
N LEU A 59 -3.08 2.53 19.50
CA LEU A 59 -4.30 1.97 18.92
C LEU A 59 -4.45 2.33 17.44
N LYS A 60 -4.13 3.57 17.07
CA LYS A 60 -4.13 4.01 15.67
C LYS A 60 -3.14 3.19 14.85
N ARG A 61 -1.92 3.02 15.36
CA ARG A 61 -0.87 2.22 14.70
C ARG A 61 -1.30 0.76 14.48
N ILE A 62 -1.86 0.13 15.52
CA ILE A 62 -2.37 -1.25 15.43
C ILE A 62 -3.51 -1.37 14.40
N ARG A 63 -4.43 -0.41 14.35
CA ARG A 63 -5.52 -0.40 13.36
C ARG A 63 -4.98 -0.28 11.94
N GLU A 64 -4.02 0.60 11.69
CA GLU A 64 -3.38 0.79 10.38
C GLU A 64 -2.64 -0.48 9.96
N GLU A 65 -1.89 -1.12 10.86
CA GLU A 65 -1.19 -2.38 10.59
C GLU A 65 -2.16 -3.53 10.27
N ASN A 66 -3.24 -3.67 11.03
CA ASN A 66 -4.27 -4.67 10.76
C ASN A 66 -4.99 -4.44 9.43
N ALA A 67 -5.31 -3.19 9.09
CA ALA A 67 -5.90 -2.84 7.80
C ALA A 67 -4.94 -3.16 6.65
N ARG A 68 -3.65 -2.84 6.81
CA ARG A 68 -2.59 -3.20 5.86
C ARG A 68 -2.49 -4.71 5.69
N ARG A 69 -2.43 -5.47 6.78
CA ARG A 69 -2.36 -6.95 6.74
C ARG A 69 -3.57 -7.56 6.03
N LYS A 70 -4.79 -7.06 6.31
CA LYS A 70 -6.01 -7.51 5.64
C LYS A 70 -5.93 -7.26 4.14
N ARG A 71 -5.52 -6.05 3.73
CA ARG A 71 -5.35 -5.69 2.32
C ARG A 71 -4.34 -6.60 1.59
N MET A 72 -3.20 -6.91 2.23
CA MET A 72 -2.19 -7.79 1.64
C MET A 72 -2.71 -9.23 1.46
N LEU A 73 -3.53 -9.73 2.40
CA LEU A 73 -4.17 -11.03 2.26
C LEU A 73 -5.18 -11.06 1.10
N GLU A 74 -5.93 -9.99 0.90
CA GLU A 74 -6.87 -9.86 -0.24
C GLU A 74 -6.10 -9.85 -1.56
N ILE A 75 -5.05 -9.02 -1.70
CA ILE A 75 -4.20 -8.99 -2.90
C ILE A 75 -3.66 -10.39 -3.21
N ARG A 76 -3.10 -11.09 -2.22
CA ARG A 76 -2.63 -12.46 -2.39
C ARG A 76 -3.69 -13.41 -2.91
N LYS A 77 -4.92 -13.27 -2.43
CA LYS A 77 -6.07 -14.09 -2.87
C LYS A 77 -6.39 -13.88 -4.35
N TYR A 78 -6.33 -12.64 -4.83
CA TYR A 78 -6.72 -12.29 -6.21
C TYR A 78 -5.57 -12.47 -7.21
N CYS A 79 -4.39 -11.98 -6.92
CA CYS A 79 -3.27 -12.09 -7.87
C CYS A 79 -2.44 -13.37 -7.74
N GLY A 80 -2.62 -14.16 -6.67
CA GLY A 80 -1.86 -15.41 -6.45
C GLY A 80 -0.38 -15.22 -6.09
N VAL A 81 0.06 -13.97 -5.92
CA VAL A 81 1.46 -13.60 -5.63
C VAL A 81 1.57 -12.95 -4.26
N ASN A 82 2.64 -13.26 -3.51
CA ASN A 82 2.97 -12.53 -2.29
C ASN A 82 3.56 -11.17 -2.65
N ILE A 83 2.82 -10.11 -2.38
CA ILE A 83 3.21 -8.74 -2.67
C ILE A 83 3.50 -8.00 -1.36
N THR A 84 4.66 -7.37 -1.27
CA THR A 84 4.97 -6.43 -0.19
C THR A 84 4.62 -4.99 -0.60
N ASP A 85 4.56 -4.06 0.36
CA ASP A 85 4.38 -2.64 0.02
C ASP A 85 5.55 -2.11 -0.82
N SER A 86 6.75 -2.63 -0.60
CA SER A 86 7.93 -2.31 -1.41
C SER A 86 7.74 -2.76 -2.86
N ASP A 87 7.22 -3.98 -3.08
CA ASP A 87 6.92 -4.49 -4.43
C ASP A 87 5.85 -3.65 -5.12
N ARG A 88 4.83 -3.20 -4.38
CA ARG A 88 3.81 -2.30 -4.91
C ARG A 88 4.44 -0.98 -5.40
N VAL A 89 5.30 -0.36 -4.60
CA VAL A 89 5.98 0.88 -4.99
C VAL A 89 6.86 0.66 -6.23
N ILE A 90 7.57 -0.47 -6.30
CA ILE A 90 8.37 -0.83 -7.48
C ILE A 90 7.48 -0.96 -8.72
N LEU A 91 6.35 -1.66 -8.61
CA LEU A 91 5.41 -1.85 -9.70
C LEU A 91 4.79 -0.53 -10.17
N GLU A 92 4.36 0.33 -9.24
CA GLU A 92 3.82 1.66 -9.55
C GLU A 92 4.85 2.53 -10.30
N LYS A 93 6.11 2.51 -9.88
CA LYS A 93 7.17 3.30 -10.52
C LYS A 93 7.53 2.78 -11.91
N ILE A 94 7.64 1.48 -12.10
CA ILE A 94 7.99 0.93 -13.41
C ILE A 94 6.84 1.10 -14.41
N VAL A 95 5.59 0.89 -14.00
CA VAL A 95 4.41 1.16 -14.84
C VAL A 95 4.33 2.64 -15.25
N GLN A 96 4.64 3.56 -14.32
CA GLN A 96 4.71 4.97 -14.65
C GLN A 96 5.81 5.28 -15.65
N ALA A 97 6.97 4.66 -15.52
CA ALA A 97 8.11 4.92 -16.41
C ALA A 97 7.87 4.36 -17.82
N GLU A 98 7.22 3.19 -17.95
CA GLU A 98 6.95 2.52 -19.23
C GLU A 98 5.68 3.02 -19.94
N ALA A 99 4.63 3.33 -19.17
CA ALA A 99 3.29 3.62 -19.71
C ALA A 99 2.69 4.92 -19.16
N GLY A 100 3.49 5.81 -18.59
CA GLY A 100 2.98 7.03 -17.95
C GLY A 100 2.21 7.96 -18.88
N ASN A 101 2.50 7.94 -20.16
CA ASN A 101 1.84 8.68 -21.23
C ASN A 101 0.65 7.96 -21.90
N GLN A 102 0.40 6.70 -21.51
CA GLN A 102 -0.74 5.92 -21.98
C GLN A 102 -1.99 6.16 -21.14
N ASP A 103 -3.13 5.69 -21.64
CA ASP A 103 -4.37 5.67 -20.90
C ASP A 103 -4.34 4.66 -19.73
N HIS A 104 -5.41 4.63 -18.97
CA HIS A 104 -5.56 3.73 -17.83
C HIS A 104 -5.38 2.26 -18.22
N GLN A 105 -5.96 1.85 -19.34
CA GLN A 105 -5.87 0.48 -19.83
C GLN A 105 -4.44 0.10 -20.21
N GLY A 106 -3.68 0.98 -20.84
CA GLY A 106 -2.27 0.73 -21.17
C GLY A 106 -1.41 0.52 -19.94
N LYS A 107 -1.62 1.32 -18.89
CA LYS A 107 -0.96 1.15 -17.58
C LYS A 107 -1.32 -0.18 -16.91
N LEU A 108 -2.61 -0.54 -16.94
CA LEU A 108 -3.11 -1.81 -16.42
C LEU A 108 -2.46 -3.02 -17.15
N LEU A 109 -2.38 -2.96 -18.47
CA LEU A 109 -1.77 -4.01 -19.28
C LEU A 109 -0.28 -4.21 -18.97
N VAL A 110 0.49 -3.14 -18.81
CA VAL A 110 1.92 -3.23 -18.42
C VAL A 110 2.06 -3.83 -17.01
N ALA A 111 1.21 -3.44 -16.06
CA ALA A 111 1.19 -4.05 -14.72
C ALA A 111 0.90 -5.56 -14.81
N ASN A 112 -0.07 -5.96 -15.63
CA ASN A 112 -0.44 -7.37 -15.82
C ASN A 112 0.70 -8.19 -16.43
N VAL A 113 1.44 -7.66 -17.40
CA VAL A 113 2.62 -8.35 -17.95
C VAL A 113 3.64 -8.67 -16.85
N ILE A 114 3.93 -7.73 -15.98
CA ILE A 114 4.86 -7.94 -14.86
C ILE A 114 4.32 -9.00 -13.89
N LEU A 115 3.06 -8.96 -13.54
CA LEU A 115 2.42 -9.96 -12.67
C LEU A 115 2.36 -11.34 -13.33
N ASN A 116 2.13 -11.42 -14.65
CA ASN A 116 2.16 -12.66 -15.39
C ASN A 116 3.56 -13.28 -15.41
N ARG A 117 4.61 -12.46 -15.56
CA ARG A 117 6.00 -12.95 -15.45
C ARG A 117 6.28 -13.55 -14.08
N VAL A 118 5.88 -12.87 -12.99
CA VAL A 118 6.06 -13.39 -11.62
C VAL A 118 5.38 -14.74 -11.40
N LYS A 119 4.27 -15.01 -12.10
CA LYS A 119 3.53 -16.28 -12.05
C LYS A 119 4.09 -17.35 -12.97
N ASN A 120 4.95 -16.98 -13.91
CA ASN A 120 5.46 -17.89 -14.93
C ASN A 120 6.84 -18.43 -14.55
N GLU A 121 7.00 -19.74 -14.55
CA GLU A 121 8.24 -20.45 -14.17
C GLU A 121 9.50 -20.06 -14.96
N LYS A 122 9.33 -19.44 -16.15
CA LYS A 122 10.45 -18.94 -16.97
C LYS A 122 11.04 -17.62 -16.48
N PHE A 123 10.40 -16.98 -15.47
CA PHE A 123 10.79 -15.68 -14.94
C PHE A 123 11.04 -15.76 -13.43
N PRO A 124 11.72 -14.77 -12.85
CA PRO A 124 11.85 -14.65 -11.40
C PRO A 124 10.49 -14.58 -10.71
N SER A 125 10.42 -15.07 -9.47
CA SER A 125 9.18 -15.22 -8.72
C SER A 125 8.77 -13.96 -7.91
N THR A 126 9.51 -12.87 -8.01
CA THR A 126 9.21 -11.62 -7.30
C THR A 126 9.16 -10.43 -8.26
N ILE A 127 8.32 -9.44 -7.97
CA ILE A 127 8.22 -8.20 -8.76
C ILE A 127 9.59 -7.51 -8.84
N ARG A 128 10.32 -7.44 -7.73
CA ARG A 128 11.65 -6.83 -7.68
C ARG A 128 12.59 -7.49 -8.68
N GLU A 129 12.71 -8.80 -8.65
CA GLU A 129 13.62 -9.53 -9.53
C GLU A 129 13.21 -9.42 -11.01
N VAL A 130 11.91 -9.49 -11.32
CA VAL A 130 11.39 -9.28 -12.68
C VAL A 130 11.72 -7.89 -13.19
N VAL A 131 11.51 -6.85 -12.38
CA VAL A 131 11.71 -5.44 -12.80
C VAL A 131 13.18 -5.11 -12.95
N PHE A 132 14.04 -5.60 -12.05
CA PHE A 132 15.48 -5.29 -12.08
C PHE A 132 16.32 -6.34 -12.83
N ALA A 133 15.67 -7.31 -13.48
CA ALA A 133 16.39 -8.25 -14.33
C ALA A 133 17.11 -7.52 -15.50
N PRO A 134 18.33 -7.90 -15.83
CA PRO A 134 19.10 -7.20 -16.87
C PRO A 134 18.36 -7.14 -18.21
N ARG A 135 18.34 -5.96 -18.83
CA ARG A 135 17.74 -5.71 -20.17
C ARG A 135 16.24 -5.95 -20.29
N GLN A 136 15.50 -6.01 -19.17
CA GLN A 136 14.05 -6.23 -19.21
C GLN A 136 13.26 -4.93 -19.38
N PHE A 137 13.71 -3.85 -18.76
CA PHE A 137 13.03 -2.56 -18.78
C PHE A 137 14.02 -1.42 -19.04
N SER A 138 13.79 -0.67 -20.12
CA SER A 138 14.63 0.47 -20.50
C SER A 138 14.77 1.52 -19.41
N PRO A 139 13.70 1.88 -18.64
CA PRO A 139 13.77 2.85 -17.56
C PRO A 139 14.74 2.52 -16.43
N ILE A 140 15.10 1.25 -16.27
CA ILE A 140 16.14 0.84 -15.30
C ILE A 140 17.52 1.24 -15.81
N ALA A 141 17.78 1.06 -17.11
CA ALA A 141 19.07 1.34 -17.72
C ALA A 141 19.33 2.85 -17.92
N ASP A 142 18.31 3.62 -18.30
CA ASP A 142 18.42 5.06 -18.58
C ASP A 142 18.18 5.94 -17.33
N GLY A 143 17.83 5.36 -16.18
CA GLY A 143 17.60 6.05 -14.92
C GLY A 143 16.24 6.77 -14.81
N SER A 144 15.36 6.66 -15.79
CA SER A 144 14.01 7.26 -15.73
C SER A 144 13.13 6.64 -14.65
N TYR A 145 13.34 5.35 -14.33
CA TYR A 145 12.72 4.70 -13.17
C TYR A 145 12.94 5.44 -11.85
N VAL A 146 14.17 5.94 -11.60
CA VAL A 146 14.48 6.64 -10.34
C VAL A 146 13.68 7.93 -10.23
N LYS A 147 13.50 8.62 -11.35
CA LYS A 147 12.75 9.90 -11.45
C LYS A 147 11.23 9.71 -11.50
N ALA A 148 10.75 8.50 -11.79
CA ALA A 148 9.33 8.24 -11.96
C ALA A 148 8.55 8.47 -10.66
N CYS A 149 7.52 9.32 -10.75
CA CYS A 149 6.52 9.56 -9.72
C CYS A 149 5.18 9.04 -10.22
N ALA A 150 4.67 7.95 -9.65
CA ALA A 150 3.42 7.34 -10.07
C ALA A 150 2.23 8.30 -9.89
N SER A 151 1.52 8.58 -10.97
CA SER A 151 0.28 9.35 -10.96
C SER A 151 -0.82 8.61 -10.20
N GLN A 152 -1.90 9.30 -9.85
CA GLN A 152 -3.06 8.65 -9.22
C GLN A 152 -3.68 7.59 -10.13
N ASP A 153 -3.71 7.85 -11.44
CA ASP A 153 -4.22 6.90 -12.42
C ASP A 153 -3.33 5.65 -12.51
N THR A 154 -1.99 5.81 -12.51
CA THR A 154 -1.06 4.68 -12.45
C THR A 154 -1.26 3.83 -11.20
N LYS A 155 -1.41 4.49 -10.03
CA LYS A 155 -1.67 3.78 -8.76
C LYS A 155 -2.98 3.00 -8.79
N LYS A 156 -4.01 3.56 -9.42
CA LYS A 156 -5.31 2.91 -9.59
C LYS A 156 -5.20 1.71 -10.52
N ALA A 157 -4.55 1.84 -11.68
CA ALA A 157 -4.33 0.74 -12.61
C ALA A 157 -3.53 -0.43 -11.96
N VAL A 158 -2.48 -0.12 -11.21
CA VAL A 158 -1.72 -1.12 -10.44
C VAL A 158 -2.58 -1.79 -9.37
N ASP A 159 -3.41 -1.01 -8.67
CA ASP A 159 -4.33 -1.56 -7.66
C ASP A 159 -5.33 -2.54 -8.27
N GLU A 160 -5.91 -2.20 -9.42
CA GLU A 160 -6.81 -3.06 -10.18
C GLU A 160 -6.12 -4.36 -10.64
N ALA A 161 -4.88 -4.28 -11.18
CA ALA A 161 -4.11 -5.45 -11.55
C ALA A 161 -3.83 -6.37 -10.34
N LEU A 162 -3.47 -5.80 -9.20
CA LEU A 162 -3.24 -6.52 -7.94
C LEU A 162 -4.52 -7.18 -7.41
N HIS A 163 -5.70 -6.65 -7.73
CA HIS A 163 -6.99 -7.24 -7.41
C HIS A 163 -7.53 -8.20 -8.49
N GLY A 164 -6.68 -8.57 -9.46
CA GLY A 164 -6.97 -9.61 -10.43
C GLY A 164 -7.68 -9.13 -11.69
N VAL A 165 -7.78 -7.82 -11.93
CA VAL A 165 -8.25 -7.29 -13.22
C VAL A 165 -7.16 -7.52 -14.25
N ASP A 166 -7.39 -8.45 -15.18
CA ASP A 166 -6.41 -8.83 -16.21
C ASP A 166 -7.05 -8.81 -17.61
N GLY A 167 -6.65 -7.83 -18.41
CA GLY A 167 -6.99 -7.73 -19.83
C GLY A 167 -5.85 -8.15 -20.77
N SER A 168 -4.72 -8.63 -20.24
CA SER A 168 -3.50 -8.88 -21.01
C SER A 168 -3.51 -10.19 -21.83
N GLN A 169 -4.54 -11.03 -21.69
CA GLN A 169 -4.61 -12.36 -22.32
C GLN A 169 -3.41 -13.26 -21.97
N GLY A 170 -2.80 -13.03 -20.78
CA GLY A 170 -1.62 -13.75 -20.34
C GLY A 170 -0.33 -13.31 -21.05
N ALA A 171 -0.25 -12.10 -21.56
CA ALA A 171 0.95 -11.54 -22.19
C ALA A 171 2.14 -11.57 -21.22
N LEU A 172 3.30 -11.94 -21.75
CA LEU A 172 4.57 -11.99 -21.02
C LEU A 172 5.56 -10.94 -21.53
N TYR A 173 5.29 -10.37 -22.72
CA TYR A 173 6.16 -9.40 -23.36
C TYR A 173 5.32 -8.27 -23.97
N PHE A 174 5.90 -7.09 -24.03
CA PHE A 174 5.39 -5.97 -24.81
C PHE A 174 6.53 -5.18 -25.43
N MET A 175 6.27 -4.48 -26.52
CA MET A 175 7.19 -3.50 -27.10
C MET A 175 6.41 -2.41 -27.80
N ASP A 176 7.00 -1.22 -27.89
CA ASP A 176 6.60 -0.21 -28.88
C ASP A 176 7.52 -0.34 -30.09
N ARG A 177 6.97 -0.90 -31.16
CA ARG A 177 7.72 -1.17 -32.42
C ARG A 177 8.39 0.07 -33.01
N ARG A 178 7.84 1.25 -32.74
CA ARG A 178 8.36 2.53 -33.26
C ARG A 178 9.71 2.91 -32.65
N TYR A 179 9.98 2.42 -31.44
CA TYR A 179 11.19 2.73 -30.66
C TYR A 179 12.10 1.52 -30.45
N ALA A 180 11.67 0.33 -30.86
CA ALA A 180 12.45 -0.89 -30.74
C ALA A 180 13.52 -0.95 -31.84
N ASP A 181 14.72 -1.47 -31.49
CA ASP A 181 15.72 -1.76 -32.50
C ASP A 181 15.32 -2.96 -33.39
N GLY A 182 15.86 -3.00 -34.62
CA GLY A 182 15.48 -4.00 -35.62
C GLY A 182 15.80 -5.45 -35.19
N GLY A 183 16.80 -5.65 -34.34
CA GLY A 183 17.16 -6.95 -33.78
C GLY A 183 16.10 -7.47 -32.83
N ASN A 184 15.62 -6.60 -31.94
CA ASN A 184 14.53 -6.90 -31.00
C ASN A 184 13.22 -7.17 -31.76
N VAL A 185 12.84 -6.32 -32.72
CA VAL A 185 11.64 -6.53 -33.55
C VAL A 185 11.70 -7.90 -34.23
N SER A 186 12.82 -8.24 -34.86
CA SER A 186 13.00 -9.52 -35.56
C SER A 186 12.94 -10.72 -34.61
N TRP A 187 13.42 -10.57 -33.38
CA TRP A 187 13.33 -11.63 -32.36
C TRP A 187 11.89 -11.82 -31.89
N PHE A 188 11.17 -10.74 -31.61
CA PHE A 188 9.76 -10.81 -31.23
C PHE A 188 8.91 -11.50 -32.30
N ASP A 189 9.09 -11.10 -33.57
CA ASP A 189 8.31 -11.66 -34.70
C ASP A 189 8.58 -13.14 -34.96
N ARG A 190 9.78 -13.63 -34.63
CA ARG A 190 10.15 -15.06 -34.87
C ARG A 190 9.91 -15.95 -33.66
N SER A 191 9.99 -15.40 -32.45
CA SER A 191 10.06 -16.19 -31.21
C SER A 191 8.80 -16.15 -30.38
N LEU A 192 7.92 -15.17 -30.61
CA LEU A 192 6.75 -14.93 -29.78
C LEU A 192 5.47 -14.89 -30.62
N THR A 193 4.36 -15.22 -29.98
CA THR A 193 3.02 -15.06 -30.56
C THR A 193 2.46 -13.69 -30.19
N ARG A 194 2.18 -12.85 -31.20
CA ARG A 194 1.50 -11.59 -31.01
C ARG A 194 0.04 -11.83 -30.62
N LEU A 195 -0.41 -11.20 -29.54
CA LEU A 195 -1.77 -11.30 -29.02
C LEU A 195 -2.65 -10.14 -29.53
N PHE A 196 -2.26 -8.92 -29.22
CA PHE A 196 -2.99 -7.71 -29.57
C PHE A 196 -2.09 -6.48 -29.51
N GLN A 197 -2.66 -5.32 -29.83
CA GLN A 197 -2.01 -4.00 -29.71
C GLN A 197 -2.90 -3.04 -28.94
N HIS A 198 -2.28 -2.18 -28.13
CA HIS A 198 -2.95 -1.08 -27.44
C HIS A 198 -2.05 0.17 -27.44
N GLN A 199 -2.52 1.28 -27.96
CA GLN A 199 -1.85 2.60 -27.99
C GLN A 199 -0.35 2.58 -28.41
N GLY A 200 0.03 1.74 -29.31
CA GLY A 200 1.43 1.62 -29.77
C GLY A 200 2.21 0.50 -29.13
N HIS A 201 1.83 0.01 -27.96
CA HIS A 201 2.38 -1.23 -27.40
C HIS A 201 1.74 -2.47 -28.07
N GLU A 202 2.58 -3.35 -28.55
CA GLU A 202 2.20 -4.69 -29.02
C GLU A 202 2.49 -5.68 -27.90
N PHE A 203 1.55 -6.58 -27.62
CA PHE A 203 1.61 -7.57 -26.54
C PHE A 203 1.77 -8.97 -27.08
N TYR A 204 2.63 -9.78 -26.43
CA TYR A 204 3.07 -11.07 -26.91
C TYR A 204 3.14 -12.12 -25.79
N LYS A 205 3.13 -13.39 -26.23
CA LYS A 205 3.30 -14.55 -25.36
C LYS A 205 4.30 -15.54 -25.95
#